data_f35b919780e46bd76cdcf720b69bf15e
#
_entry.id   f35b919780e46bd76cdcf720b69bf15e
#
_cell.length_a   1.000
_cell.length_b   1.000
_cell.length_c   1.000
_cell.angle_alpha   90.00
_cell.angle_beta   90.00
_cell.angle_gamma   90.00
#
_symmetry.space_group_name_H-M   'P 1'
#
loop_
_entity.id
_entity.type
_entity.pdbx_description
1 polymer ?
#
loop_
_entity_poly.entity_id
_entity_poly.type
_entity_poly.pdbx_seq_one_letter_code
_entity_poly.pdbx_strand_id
1 'polypeptide(L)'
;MLNDGTGFKKVYIAPGCTDMRKGIDGLARIIRFQFNLDPYDKNTLFLFCGKRTDRIRGLMWEGDGFLLLYKRIENGNFRWPRTSAEALEISPEQYRMLMQGLEIVAKHPIEEVRETSFAM
;
A
#
# COMPACT_ATOMS: atom_id res chain seq x y z
N MET A 1 11.48 -10.86 -3.26
CA MET A 1 11.31 -9.41 -3.16
C MET A 1 9.83 -9.04 -3.09
N LEU A 2 9.13 -8.80 -4.20
CA LEU A 2 7.72 -8.40 -4.10
C LEU A 2 6.80 -9.46 -3.50
N ASN A 3 6.99 -10.72 -3.85
CA ASN A 3 6.07 -11.77 -3.39
C ASN A 3 6.18 -12.06 -1.89
N ASP A 4 7.36 -11.96 -1.33
CA ASP A 4 7.61 -12.34 0.07
C ASP A 4 7.87 -11.15 0.99
N GLY A 5 8.04 -9.95 0.44
CA GLY A 5 8.28 -8.74 1.23
C GLY A 5 9.66 -8.63 1.85
N THR A 6 10.60 -9.51 1.49
CA THR A 6 11.96 -9.41 2.02
C THR A 6 12.69 -8.20 1.44
N GLY A 7 13.51 -7.57 2.26
CA GLY A 7 14.26 -6.38 1.86
C GLY A 7 13.55 -5.07 2.12
N PHE A 8 12.32 -5.10 2.63
CA PHE A 8 11.57 -3.90 2.96
C PHE A 8 11.52 -3.67 4.47
N LYS A 9 11.88 -2.46 4.90
CA LYS A 9 11.77 -2.06 6.29
C LYS A 9 10.31 -1.82 6.68
N LYS A 10 9.57 -1.13 5.81
CA LYS A 10 8.16 -0.83 5.95
C LYS A 10 7.49 -0.91 4.60
N VAL A 11 6.19 -1.16 4.59
CA VAL A 11 5.38 -1.10 3.38
C VAL A 11 4.17 -0.22 3.64
N TYR A 12 3.98 0.78 2.78
CA TYR A 12 2.78 1.60 2.74
C TYR A 12 2.02 1.33 1.46
N ILE A 13 0.73 1.38 1.51
CA ILE A 13 -0.11 1.39 0.32
C ILE A 13 -0.84 2.72 0.20
N ALA A 14 -0.97 3.19 -1.04
CA ALA A 14 -1.79 4.34 -1.38
C ALA A 14 -3.19 3.85 -1.74
N PRO A 15 -4.20 4.04 -0.87
CA PRO A 15 -5.55 3.59 -1.18
C PRO A 15 -6.16 4.40 -2.31
N GLY A 16 -7.22 3.86 -2.90
CA GLY A 16 -7.88 4.52 -4.01
C GLY A 16 -7.20 4.25 -5.34
N CYS A 17 -7.41 5.13 -6.30
CA CYS A 17 -6.83 5.01 -7.63
C CYS A 17 -5.71 6.01 -7.83
N THR A 18 -4.55 5.52 -8.24
CA THR A 18 -3.43 6.35 -8.63
C THR A 18 -3.33 6.36 -10.16
N ASP A 19 -2.99 7.50 -10.75
CA ASP A 19 -2.71 7.57 -12.17
C ASP A 19 -1.43 6.79 -12.47
N MET A 20 -1.57 5.63 -13.09
CA MET A 20 -0.47 4.70 -13.33
C MET A 20 0.47 5.15 -14.46
N ARG A 21 0.21 6.28 -15.08
CA ARG A 21 1.14 6.90 -16.04
C ARG A 21 2.24 7.70 -15.35
N LYS A 22 2.08 8.00 -14.08
CA LYS A 22 3.09 8.76 -13.31
C LYS A 22 4.36 7.94 -13.15
N GLY A 23 5.50 8.60 -13.35
CA GLY A 23 6.80 8.04 -13.12
C GLY A 23 7.30 8.31 -11.70
N ILE A 24 8.60 8.17 -11.51
CA ILE A 24 9.25 8.30 -10.19
C ILE A 24 8.90 9.63 -9.53
N ASP A 25 9.09 10.74 -10.24
CA ASP A 25 8.88 12.06 -9.63
C ASP A 25 7.41 12.29 -9.27
N GLY A 26 6.49 11.86 -10.13
CA GLY A 26 5.06 11.98 -9.88
C GLY A 26 4.62 11.17 -8.66
N LEU A 27 5.11 9.94 -8.52
CA LEU A 27 4.79 9.09 -7.37
C LEU A 27 5.43 9.63 -6.08
N ALA A 28 6.67 10.12 -6.16
CA ALA A 28 7.33 10.73 -5.00
C ALA A 28 6.56 11.95 -4.50
N ARG A 29 5.99 12.74 -5.40
CA ARG A 29 5.15 13.89 -5.03
C ARG A 29 3.87 13.47 -4.32
N ILE A 30 3.24 12.40 -4.76
CA ILE A 30 2.05 11.85 -4.08
C ILE A 30 2.41 11.47 -2.65
N ILE A 31 3.52 10.78 -2.45
CA ILE A 31 3.96 10.36 -1.11
C ILE A 31 4.15 11.58 -0.22
N ARG A 32 4.85 12.59 -0.70
CA ARG A 32 5.18 13.77 0.09
C ARG A 32 3.99 14.68 0.34
N PHE A 33 3.24 15.02 -0.69
CA PHE A 33 2.25 16.09 -0.60
C PHE A 33 0.83 15.59 -0.35
N GLN A 34 0.49 14.40 -0.82
CA GLN A 34 -0.83 13.83 -0.56
C GLN A 34 -0.87 13.05 0.75
N PHE A 35 0.18 12.29 1.05
CA PHE A 35 0.20 11.42 2.21
C PHE A 35 1.09 11.91 3.35
N ASN A 36 1.81 13.01 3.18
CA ASN A 36 2.70 13.57 4.19
C ASN A 36 3.76 12.59 4.70
N LEU A 37 4.29 11.78 3.80
CA LEU A 37 5.35 10.83 4.11
C LEU A 37 6.62 11.24 3.38
N ASP A 38 7.74 10.64 3.79
CA ASP A 38 9.04 10.90 3.17
C ASP A 38 9.36 9.84 2.12
N PRO A 39 9.38 10.20 0.81
CA PRO A 39 9.74 9.22 -0.21
C PRO A 39 11.19 8.76 -0.15
N TYR A 40 12.04 9.49 0.56
CA TYR A 40 13.45 9.16 0.75
C TYR A 40 13.72 8.30 1.99
N ASP A 41 12.68 7.82 2.68
CA ASP A 41 12.83 6.89 3.79
C ASP A 41 13.33 5.55 3.25
N LYS A 42 14.60 5.27 3.48
CA LYS A 42 15.33 4.16 2.84
C LYS A 42 14.68 2.81 3.16
N ASN A 43 14.55 1.99 2.13
CA ASN A 43 13.98 0.64 2.19
C ASN A 43 12.50 0.61 2.62
N THR A 44 11.81 1.73 2.54
CA THR A 44 10.36 1.79 2.67
C THR A 44 9.74 1.66 1.30
N LEU A 45 8.88 0.66 1.12
CA LEU A 45 8.18 0.42 -0.14
C LEU A 45 6.83 1.12 -0.12
N PHE A 46 6.57 1.93 -1.14
CA PHE A 46 5.27 2.56 -1.36
C PHE A 46 4.60 1.91 -2.55
N LEU A 47 3.41 1.35 -2.35
CA LEU A 47 2.67 0.64 -3.39
C LEU A 47 1.48 1.45 -3.88
N PHE A 48 1.24 1.39 -5.18
CA PHE A 48 0.18 2.13 -5.87
C PHE A 48 -0.58 1.19 -6.80
N CYS A 49 -1.87 1.44 -6.93
CA CYS A 49 -2.73 0.71 -7.85
C CYS A 49 -3.65 1.70 -8.57
N GLY A 50 -3.89 1.46 -9.84
CA GLY A 50 -4.83 2.25 -10.65
C GLY A 50 -6.23 1.67 -10.63
N LYS A 51 -7.01 1.96 -11.68
CA LYS A 51 -8.35 1.39 -11.83
C LYS A 51 -8.32 -0.11 -12.04
N ARG A 52 -7.34 -0.60 -12.79
CA ARG A 52 -7.14 -2.03 -13.02
C ARG A 52 -6.41 -2.63 -11.86
N THR A 53 -7.01 -3.65 -11.26
CA THR A 53 -6.48 -4.28 -10.05
C THR A 53 -5.59 -5.48 -10.33
N ASP A 54 -5.22 -5.71 -11.57
CA ASP A 54 -4.28 -6.76 -11.96
C ASP A 54 -2.81 -6.29 -12.00
N ARG A 55 -2.57 -5.01 -11.66
CA ARG A 55 -1.24 -4.43 -11.71
C ARG A 55 -1.00 -3.43 -10.59
N ILE A 56 0.23 -3.41 -10.11
CA ILE A 56 0.67 -2.47 -9.09
C ILE A 56 2.02 -1.88 -9.46
N ARG A 57 2.32 -0.70 -8.92
CA ARG A 57 3.65 -0.10 -8.98
C ARG A 57 4.17 0.08 -7.56
N GLY A 58 5.48 -0.01 -7.43
CA GLY A 58 6.15 0.25 -6.17
C GLY A 58 7.26 1.26 -6.36
N LEU A 59 7.44 2.13 -5.36
CA LEU A 59 8.54 3.09 -5.33
C LEU A 59 9.32 2.91 -4.04
N MET A 60 10.64 2.84 -4.13
CA MET A 60 11.51 2.68 -2.97
C MET A 60 12.83 3.41 -3.19
N TRP A 61 13.24 4.20 -2.18
CA TRP A 61 14.56 4.82 -2.18
C TRP A 61 15.60 3.85 -1.61
N GLU A 62 16.68 3.65 -2.38
CA GLU A 62 17.74 2.71 -2.00
C GLU A 62 18.98 3.38 -1.43
N GLY A 63 18.96 4.71 -1.26
CA GLY A 63 20.09 5.46 -0.76
C GLY A 63 20.88 6.18 -1.85
N ASP A 64 20.89 5.64 -3.05
CA ASP A 64 21.58 6.21 -4.20
C ASP A 64 20.63 6.51 -5.36
N GLY A 65 19.41 6.03 -5.30
CA GLY A 65 18.42 6.21 -6.35
C GLY A 65 17.09 5.60 -6.00
N PHE A 66 16.07 5.95 -6.77
CA PHE A 66 14.76 5.33 -6.66
C PHE A 66 14.68 4.07 -7.50
N LEU A 67 14.11 3.03 -6.91
CA LEU A 67 13.70 1.82 -7.61
C LEU A 67 12.21 1.92 -7.89
N LEU A 68 11.84 1.80 -9.16
CA LEU A 68 10.45 1.76 -9.60
C LEU A 68 10.12 0.33 -10.01
N LEU A 69 9.19 -0.27 -9.29
CA LEU A 69 8.73 -1.62 -9.55
C LEU A 69 7.39 -1.59 -10.26
N TYR A 70 7.18 -2.57 -11.12
CA TYR A 70 5.91 -2.76 -11.81
C TYR A 70 5.61 -4.25 -11.86
N LYS A 71 4.42 -4.62 -11.42
CA LYS A 71 3.98 -6.02 -11.49
C LYS A 71 2.58 -6.09 -12.05
N ARG A 72 2.41 -6.88 -13.10
CA ARG A 72 1.12 -7.28 -13.64
C ARG A 72 0.93 -8.77 -13.39
N ILE A 73 -0.14 -9.13 -12.70
CA ILE A 73 -0.47 -10.54 -12.50
C ILE A 73 -1.29 -11.02 -13.69
N GLU A 74 -1.03 -12.26 -14.13
CA GLU A 74 -1.68 -12.80 -15.34
C GLU A 74 -3.05 -13.40 -15.02
N ASN A 75 -3.25 -13.90 -13.79
CA ASN A 75 -4.55 -14.43 -13.35
C ASN A 75 -4.93 -13.81 -12.00
N GLY A 76 -6.16 -13.35 -11.91
CA GLY A 76 -6.68 -12.78 -10.68
C GLY A 76 -6.45 -11.27 -10.56
N ASN A 77 -6.76 -10.75 -9.39
CA ASN A 77 -6.69 -9.33 -9.10
C ASN A 77 -6.27 -9.11 -7.66
N PHE A 78 -5.62 -7.98 -7.40
CA PHE A 78 -5.38 -7.51 -6.05
C PHE A 78 -6.66 -6.95 -5.45
N ARG A 79 -6.89 -7.19 -4.17
CA ARG A 79 -7.99 -6.58 -3.42
C ARG A 79 -7.52 -5.26 -2.85
N TRP A 80 -7.53 -4.22 -3.67
CA TRP A 80 -6.95 -2.93 -3.31
C TRP A 80 -7.91 -2.09 -2.48
N PRO A 81 -7.48 -1.59 -1.30
CA PRO A 81 -8.31 -0.68 -0.51
C PRO A 81 -8.57 0.62 -1.27
N ARG A 82 -9.83 1.06 -1.27
CA ARG A 82 -10.25 2.23 -2.06
C ARG A 82 -10.72 3.40 -1.22
N THR A 83 -10.91 3.24 0.09
CA THR A 83 -11.69 4.16 0.90
C THR A 83 -10.92 4.76 2.08
N SER A 84 -9.65 5.06 1.93
CA SER A 84 -8.91 5.79 2.95
C SER A 84 -8.30 7.04 2.34
N ALA A 85 -8.30 8.15 3.10
CA ALA A 85 -7.63 9.38 2.69
C ALA A 85 -6.13 9.36 3.01
N GLU A 86 -5.69 8.46 3.88
CA GLU A 86 -4.31 8.37 4.33
C GLU A 86 -3.66 7.11 3.79
N ALA A 87 -2.34 7.16 3.59
CA ALA A 87 -1.57 5.98 3.27
C ALA A 87 -1.67 4.98 4.43
N LEU A 88 -1.74 3.70 4.10
CA LEU A 88 -1.86 2.63 5.09
C LEU A 88 -0.52 1.91 5.22
N GLU A 89 0.06 1.94 6.43
CA GLU A 89 1.19 1.07 6.74
C GLU A 89 0.65 -0.33 6.97
N ILE A 90 1.19 -1.31 6.26
CA ILE A 90 0.72 -2.68 6.37
C ILE A 90 1.80 -3.58 7.00
N SER A 91 1.34 -4.56 7.76
CA SER A 91 2.21 -5.55 8.39
C SER A 91 2.75 -6.55 7.37
N PRO A 92 3.82 -7.28 7.69
CA PRO A 92 4.28 -8.37 6.82
C PRO A 92 3.20 -9.40 6.50
N GLU A 93 2.31 -9.68 7.44
CA GLU A 93 1.21 -10.59 7.22
C GLU A 93 0.19 -10.01 6.24
N GLN A 94 -0.20 -8.75 6.41
CA GLN A 94 -1.10 -8.07 5.49
C GLN A 94 -0.49 -7.99 4.09
N TYR A 95 0.82 -7.77 3.99
CA TYR A 95 1.53 -7.76 2.72
C TYR A 95 1.38 -9.10 2.01
N ARG A 96 1.58 -10.21 2.73
CA ARG A 96 1.40 -11.54 2.15
C ARG A 96 -0.03 -11.78 1.69
N MET A 97 -1.01 -11.32 2.47
CA MET A 97 -2.43 -11.41 2.10
C MET A 97 -2.70 -10.64 0.81
N LEU A 98 -2.20 -9.40 0.73
CA LEU A 98 -2.36 -8.57 -0.47
C LEU A 98 -1.79 -9.26 -1.70
N MET A 99 -0.58 -9.82 -1.59
CA MET A 99 0.07 -10.52 -2.70
C MET A 99 -0.67 -11.79 -3.12
N GLN A 100 -1.46 -12.38 -2.24
CA GLN A 100 -2.30 -13.53 -2.53
C GLN A 100 -3.70 -13.16 -3.05
N GLY A 101 -3.98 -11.88 -3.21
CA GLY A 101 -5.29 -11.42 -3.68
C GLY A 101 -6.35 -11.38 -2.60
N LEU A 102 -5.98 -11.35 -1.34
CA LEU A 102 -6.90 -11.33 -0.21
C LEU A 102 -7.13 -9.89 0.29
N GLU A 103 -8.29 -9.67 0.91
CA GLU A 103 -8.58 -8.40 1.57
C GLU A 103 -7.74 -8.23 2.82
N ILE A 104 -7.16 -7.03 2.99
CA ILE A 104 -6.35 -6.69 4.16
C ILE A 104 -7.04 -5.69 5.08
N VAL A 105 -8.16 -5.11 4.64
CA VAL A 105 -8.97 -4.17 5.43
C VAL A 105 -10.37 -4.73 5.50
N ALA A 106 -10.87 -4.98 6.72
CA ALA A 106 -12.22 -5.48 6.91
C ALA A 106 -13.24 -4.40 6.54
N LYS A 107 -14.29 -4.79 5.79
CA LYS A 107 -15.38 -3.88 5.42
C LYS A 107 -16.23 -3.48 6.62
N HIS A 108 -16.44 -4.41 7.51
CA HIS A 108 -17.30 -4.25 8.69
C HIS A 108 -16.58 -4.81 9.90
N PRO A 109 -15.56 -4.09 10.40
CA PRO A 109 -14.82 -4.57 11.56
C PRO A 109 -15.75 -4.60 12.78
N ILE A 110 -15.53 -5.60 13.61
CA ILE A 110 -16.21 -5.65 14.91
C ILE A 110 -15.56 -4.61 15.80
N GLU A 111 -16.37 -3.66 16.25
CA GLU A 111 -15.88 -2.62 17.14
C GLU A 111 -15.76 -3.16 18.56
N GLU A 112 -14.70 -2.71 19.23
CA GLU A 112 -14.53 -3.01 20.63
C GLU A 112 -15.55 -2.21 21.43
N VAL A 113 -16.33 -2.91 22.27
CA VAL A 113 -17.33 -2.28 23.12
C VAL A 113 -16.67 -1.78 24.40
N ARG A 114 -16.83 -0.50 24.67
CA ARG A 114 -16.31 0.07 25.92
C ARG A 114 -17.08 -0.45 27.12
N GLU A 115 -16.38 -0.63 28.21
CA GLU A 115 -16.95 -1.13 29.45
C GLU A 115 -18.18 -0.32 29.91
N THR A 116 -18.13 1.00 29.75
CA THR A 116 -19.25 1.87 30.09
C THR A 116 -20.52 1.56 29.30
N SER A 117 -20.41 0.87 28.17
CA SER A 117 -21.57 0.48 27.37
C SER A 117 -22.43 -0.57 28.08
N PHE A 118 -21.93 -1.20 29.11
CA PHE A 118 -22.62 -2.23 29.87
C PHE A 118 -23.27 -1.68 31.14
N ALA A 119 -23.10 -0.41 31.41
CA ALA A 119 -23.68 0.22 32.59
C ALA A 119 -25.18 0.42 32.39
N MET A 120 -25.92 -0.65 32.50
CA MET A 120 -27.36 -0.62 32.32
C MET A 120 -28.10 -1.23 33.48
#